data_39bcdc9ce64a741489bbee9ea0685a8d
#
_entry.id   39bcdc9ce64a741489bbee9ea0685a8d
#
_cell.length_a   1.000
_cell.length_b   1.000
_cell.length_c   1.000
_cell.angle_alpha   90.00
_cell.angle_beta   90.00
_cell.angle_gamma   90.00
#
_symmetry.space_group_name_H-M   'P 1'
#
loop_
_entity.id
_entity.type
_entity.pdbx_description
1 polymer ?
#
loop_
_entity_poly.entity_id
_entity_poly.type
_entity_poly.pdbx_seq_one_letter_code
_entity_poly.pdbx_strand_id
1 'polypeptide(L)' 'SVVFCVAVQRKRSFVEGVVIEKNEQFLILETDIQEEIICYWPEKYDYSVISPGDNIKVYYSGEIWKTSLARIKNVKEIEK' A
#
# COMPACT_ATOMS: atom_id res chain seq x y z
N SER A 1 -7.13 -12.56 29.13
CA SER A 1 -6.34 -13.20 28.09
C SER A 1 -7.01 -13.13 26.74
N VAL A 2 -8.31 -13.31 26.75
CA VAL A 2 -9.06 -13.23 25.50
C VAL A 2 -8.92 -11.86 24.86
N VAL A 3 -8.90 -10.86 25.69
CA VAL A 3 -8.88 -9.48 25.22
C VAL A 3 -7.63 -9.19 24.39
N PHE A 4 -6.52 -9.66 24.87
CA PHE A 4 -5.32 -9.32 24.15
C PHE A 4 -5.15 -10.16 22.88
N CYS A 5 -5.80 -11.29 22.82
CA CYS A 5 -5.82 -12.05 21.59
C CYS A 5 -6.50 -11.24 20.49
N VAL A 6 -7.56 -10.54 20.86
CA VAL A 6 -8.27 -9.70 19.92
C VAL A 6 -7.36 -8.58 19.45
N ALA A 7 -6.62 -7.99 20.35
CA ALA A 7 -5.70 -6.91 19.99
C ALA A 7 -4.64 -7.40 19.03
N VAL A 8 -4.14 -8.58 19.24
CA VAL A 8 -3.11 -9.14 18.37
C VAL A 8 -3.64 -9.33 16.97
N GLN A 9 -4.90 -9.64 16.83
CA GLN A 9 -5.49 -9.89 15.53
C GLN A 9 -5.78 -8.63 14.75
N ARG A 10 -5.48 -7.48 15.31
CA ARG A 10 -5.71 -6.21 14.63
C ARG A 10 -4.54 -5.77 13.80
N LYS A 11 -3.70 -6.68 13.41
CA LYS A 11 -2.62 -6.36 12.52
C LYS A 11 -3.18 -5.81 11.22
N ARG A 12 -2.56 -4.76 10.76
CA ARG A 12 -2.97 -4.15 9.51
C ARG A 12 -2.26 -4.85 8.37
N SER A 13 -2.99 -5.03 7.28
CA SER A 13 -2.39 -5.58 6.06
C SER A 13 -1.59 -4.48 5.38
N PHE A 14 -0.39 -4.82 4.91
CA PHE A 14 0.42 -3.83 4.23
C PHE A 14 1.30 -4.49 3.19
N VAL A 15 1.78 -3.67 2.26
CA VAL A 15 2.83 -4.04 1.33
C VAL A 15 3.92 -2.98 1.44
N GLU A 16 5.14 -3.39 1.18
CA GLU A 16 6.30 -2.51 1.32
C GLU A 16 7.16 -2.61 0.09
N GLY A 17 7.71 -1.50 -0.34
CA GLY A 17 8.57 -1.50 -1.49
C GLY A 17 8.98 -0.11 -1.89
N VAL A 18 9.49 0.00 -3.11
CA VAL A 18 10.01 1.25 -3.66
C VAL A 18 9.04 1.78 -4.70
N VAL A 19 8.76 3.06 -4.63
CA VAL A 19 7.91 3.72 -5.61
C VAL A 19 8.71 3.84 -6.91
N ILE A 20 8.18 3.28 -7.99
CA ILE A 20 8.84 3.38 -9.29
C ILE A 20 8.15 4.40 -10.20
N GLU A 21 6.88 4.71 -9.92
CA GLU A 21 6.14 5.68 -10.72
C GLU A 21 4.95 6.17 -9.92
N LYS A 22 4.52 7.40 -10.17
CA LYS A 22 3.29 7.90 -9.56
C LYS A 22 2.59 8.85 -10.53
N ASN A 23 1.28 8.98 -10.34
CA ASN A 23 0.49 9.98 -11.06
C ASN A 23 -0.65 10.42 -10.15
N GLU A 24 -1.62 11.13 -10.69
CA GLU A 24 -2.71 11.69 -9.90
C GLU A 24 -3.65 10.63 -9.34
N GLN A 25 -3.65 9.44 -9.90
CA GLN A 25 -4.60 8.40 -9.53
C GLN A 25 -3.98 7.31 -8.67
N PHE A 26 -2.73 6.97 -8.92
CA PHE A 26 -2.12 5.85 -8.22
C PHE A 26 -0.59 5.97 -8.23
N LEU A 27 0.03 5.07 -7.50
CA LEU A 27 1.47 4.86 -7.60
C LEU A 27 1.71 3.40 -7.96
N ILE A 28 2.89 3.11 -8.48
CA ILE A 28 3.33 1.75 -8.73
C ILE A 28 4.46 1.45 -7.77
N LEU A 29 4.28 0.41 -6.99
CA LEU A 29 5.21 0.00 -5.95
C LEU A 29 5.88 -1.29 -6.38
N GLU A 30 7.21 -1.34 -6.30
CA GLU A 30 7.94 -2.56 -6.58
C GLU A 30 8.40 -3.18 -5.28
N THR A 31 7.98 -4.42 -5.01
CA THR A 31 8.36 -5.13 -3.80
C THR A 31 9.75 -5.73 -3.92
N ASP A 32 10.24 -6.30 -2.83
CA ASP A 32 11.56 -6.89 -2.80
C ASP A 32 11.66 -8.15 -3.67
N ILE A 33 10.53 -8.74 -4.02
CA ILE A 33 10.52 -9.87 -4.96
C ILE A 33 10.25 -9.40 -6.38
N GLN A 34 10.39 -8.10 -6.62
CA GLN A 34 10.24 -7.47 -7.94
C GLN A 34 8.83 -7.60 -8.50
N GLU A 35 7.83 -7.65 -7.63
CA GLU A 35 6.45 -7.64 -8.02
C GLU A 35 5.95 -6.20 -8.04
N GLU A 36 5.28 -5.79 -9.11
CA GLU A 36 4.74 -4.43 -9.22
C GLU A 36 3.29 -4.42 -8.78
N ILE A 37 2.96 -3.46 -7.92
CA ILE A 37 1.62 -3.33 -7.37
C ILE A 37 1.14 -1.91 -7.60
N ILE A 38 -0.05 -1.78 -8.18
CA ILE A 38 -0.70 -0.49 -8.36
C ILE A 38 -1.47 -0.18 -7.09
N CYS A 39 -1.15 0.95 -6.45
CA CYS A 39 -1.80 1.36 -5.22
C CYS A 39 -2.49 2.69 -5.47
N TYR A 40 -3.82 2.71 -5.36
CA TYR A 40 -4.58 3.93 -5.57
C TYR A 40 -4.48 4.83 -4.34
N TRP A 41 -4.35 6.14 -4.59
CA TRP A 41 -4.20 7.10 -3.49
C TRP A 41 -5.45 7.10 -2.61
N PRO A 42 -5.27 7.21 -1.30
CA PRO A 42 -6.41 7.46 -0.42
C PRO A 42 -7.05 8.80 -0.77
N GLU A 43 -8.34 8.92 -0.50
CA GLU A 43 -9.05 10.17 -0.75
C GLU A 43 -8.39 11.32 0.02
N LYS A 44 -8.19 12.44 -0.67
CA LYS A 44 -7.61 13.65 -0.08
C LYS A 44 -6.17 13.49 0.40
N TYR A 45 -5.49 12.48 -0.09
CA TYR A 45 -4.10 12.29 0.27
C TYR A 45 -3.20 13.23 -0.54
N ASP A 46 -2.25 13.84 0.15
CA ASP A 46 -1.28 14.71 -0.52
C ASP A 46 -0.13 13.86 -1.06
N TYR A 47 -0.26 13.42 -2.29
CA TYR A 47 0.72 12.51 -2.88
C TYR A 47 1.99 13.23 -3.32
N SER A 48 2.06 14.54 -3.14
CA SER A 48 3.28 15.27 -3.48
C SER A 48 4.44 14.92 -2.55
N VAL A 49 4.13 14.36 -1.37
CA VAL A 49 5.18 13.97 -0.42
C VAL A 49 5.85 12.65 -0.78
N ILE A 50 5.31 11.95 -1.77
CA ILE A 50 5.84 10.67 -2.23
C ILE A 50 6.53 10.89 -3.56
N SER A 51 7.74 10.38 -3.71
CA SER A 51 8.51 10.51 -4.95
C SER A 51 9.00 9.16 -5.43
N PRO A 52 9.19 8.98 -6.74
CA PRO A 52 9.83 7.77 -7.24
C PRO A 52 11.18 7.57 -6.56
N GLY A 53 11.45 6.34 -6.15
CA GLY A 53 12.65 6.02 -5.40
C GLY A 53 12.44 5.94 -3.90
N ASP A 54 11.32 6.45 -3.40
CA ASP A 54 11.02 6.38 -1.98
C ASP A 54 10.68 4.95 -1.59
N ASN A 55 11.14 4.55 -0.42
CA ASN A 55 10.80 3.25 0.16
C ASN A 55 9.63 3.49 1.11
N ILE A 56 8.49 2.91 0.81
CA ILE A 56 7.28 3.19 1.58
C ILE A 56 6.56 1.90 1.97
N LYS A 57 5.66 2.06 2.91
CA LYS A 57 4.79 1.00 3.37
C LYS A 57 3.35 1.44 3.15
N VAL A 58 2.58 0.63 2.44
CA VAL A 58 1.20 0.95 2.10
C VAL A 58 0.27 0.03 2.88
N TYR A 59 -0.52 0.60 3.76
CA TYR A 59 -1.51 -0.15 4.54
C TYR A 59 -2.83 -0.13 3.79
N TYR A 60 -3.48 -1.27 3.73
CA TYR A 60 -4.71 -1.39 2.97
C TYR A 60 -5.69 -2.32 3.67
N SER A 61 -6.93 -2.32 3.19
CA SER A 61 -7.94 -3.27 3.64
C SER A 61 -8.53 -3.96 2.42
N GLY A 62 -9.15 -5.12 2.65
CA GLY A 62 -9.73 -5.88 1.58
C GLY A 62 -8.69 -6.70 0.83
N GLU A 63 -9.04 -7.09 -0.37
CA GLU A 63 -8.19 -7.99 -1.14
C GLU A 63 -7.35 -7.23 -2.14
N ILE A 64 -6.22 -7.84 -2.48
CA ILE A 64 -5.42 -7.35 -3.59
C ILE A 64 -6.01 -7.95 -4.86
N TRP A 65 -6.37 -7.09 -5.79
CA TRP A 65 -6.93 -7.54 -7.07
C TRP A 65 -5.80 -8.00 -7.97
N LYS A 66 -5.83 -9.25 -8.33
CA LYS A 66 -4.77 -9.83 -9.17
C LYS A 66 -5.29 -10.03 -10.59
N THR A 67 -5.10 -8.99 -11.38
CA THR A 67 -5.37 -9.07 -12.81
C THR A 67 -4.04 -9.20 -13.52
N SER A 68 -3.78 -8.40 -14.55
CA SER A 68 -2.47 -8.42 -15.19
C SER A 68 -1.42 -7.84 -14.24
N LEU A 69 -1.78 -6.81 -13.47
CA LEU A 69 -0.94 -6.28 -12.41
C LEU A 69 -1.76 -6.33 -11.12
N ALA A 70 -1.09 -6.59 -10.01
CA ALA A 70 -1.77 -6.54 -8.72
C ALA A 70 -2.25 -5.11 -8.44
N ARG A 71 -3.44 -4.97 -7.87
CA ARG A 71 -4.03 -3.67 -7.58
C ARG A 71 -4.59 -3.65 -6.18
N ILE A 72 -4.33 -2.55 -5.47
CA ILE A 72 -4.89 -2.30 -4.15
C ILE A 72 -5.75 -1.05 -4.26
N LYS A 73 -7.05 -1.22 -4.09
CA LYS A 73 -7.98 -0.11 -4.23
C LYS A 73 -8.30 0.57 -2.91
N ASN A 74 -8.22 -0.14 -1.81
CA ASN A 74 -8.60 0.40 -0.50
C ASN A 74 -7.36 0.68 0.33
N VAL A 75 -6.59 1.65 -0.10
CA VAL A 75 -5.41 2.09 0.64
C VAL A 75 -5.89 2.94 1.81
N LYS A 76 -5.40 2.62 3.01
CA LYS A 76 -5.80 3.32 4.22
C LYS A 76 -4.75 4.31 4.67
N GLU A 77 -3.49 3.97 4.53
CA GLU A 77 -2.43 4.83 5.01
C GLU A 77 -1.14 4.50 4.25
N ILE A 78 -0.33 5.51 4.04
CA ILE A 78 0.98 5.33 3.42
C ILE A 78 2.02 5.87 4.40
N GLU A 79 2.99 5.04 4.72
CA GLU A 79 4.05 5.40 5.66
C GLU A 79 5.38 5.41 4.92
N LYS A 80 6.09 6.50 5.11
CA LYS A 80 7.37 6.70 4.45
C LYS A 80 8.54 6.23 5.29
#